data_b6a409baf437e133e1560edf81a05cf3
#
_entry.id   b6a409baf437e133e1560edf81a05cf3
#
_cell.length_a   1.000
_cell.length_b   1.000
_cell.length_c   1.000
_cell.angle_alpha   90.00
_cell.angle_beta   90.00
_cell.angle_gamma   90.00
#
_symmetry.space_group_name_H-M   'P 1'
#
loop_
_entity.id
_entity.type
_entity.pdbx_description
1 polymer ?
#
loop_
_entity_poly.entity_id
_entity_poly.type
_entity_poly.pdbx_seq_one_letter_code
_entity_poly.pdbx_strand_id
1 'polypeptide(L)'
;MFACMYYGALRPAEAVNLHKSDCELPDAGWGRVYLSETTPEVGKRYTDSGELHDLKGLKHRPDDEVRPVPIPPELVRLLRWHVAEFGVAPDGRLFRQSNGGVVNSSTYGQVWRAARHIALTPAQVESPLAGRPDDLRHVAVSLWLNAGVPAPTVARRAGHSVDVLLRVYANCIDGDEEIANERISGSLG
;
A
#
# COMPACT_ATOMS: atom_id res chain seq x y z
N MET A 1 -5.76 0.85 -7.42
CA MET A 1 -5.76 0.32 -6.04
C MET A 1 -4.54 -0.58 -5.76
N PHE A 2 -4.36 -1.73 -6.43
CA PHE A 2 -3.23 -2.64 -6.17
C PHE A 2 -1.84 -1.99 -6.35
N ALA A 3 -1.70 -1.11 -7.32
CA ALA A 3 -0.48 -0.33 -7.49
C ALA A 3 -0.13 0.53 -6.26
N CYS A 4 -1.12 1.04 -5.53
CA CYS A 4 -0.89 1.77 -4.27
C CYS A 4 -0.30 0.87 -3.19
N MET A 5 -0.73 -0.40 -3.13
CA MET A 5 -0.17 -1.38 -2.20
C MET A 5 1.26 -1.76 -2.58
N TYR A 6 1.54 -1.94 -3.88
CA TYR A 6 2.85 -2.34 -4.37
C TYR A 6 3.88 -1.22 -4.33
N TYR A 7 3.55 -0.03 -4.84
CA TYR A 7 4.51 1.09 -4.93
C TYR A 7 4.56 1.95 -3.67
N GLY A 8 3.43 2.07 -2.95
CA GLY A 8 3.29 2.92 -1.77
C GLY A 8 3.23 2.14 -0.45
N ALA A 9 3.25 0.82 -0.49
CA ALA A 9 3.06 -0.05 0.67
C ALA A 9 1.78 0.26 1.48
N LEU A 10 0.72 0.74 0.82
CA LEU A 10 -0.54 1.03 1.48
C LEU A 10 -1.23 -0.26 1.92
N ARG A 11 -1.92 -0.19 3.07
CA ARG A 11 -2.87 -1.25 3.45
C ARG A 11 -4.08 -1.22 2.53
N PRO A 12 -4.79 -2.35 2.32
CA PRO A 12 -6.01 -2.35 1.52
C PRO A 12 -7.03 -1.30 1.95
N ALA A 13 -7.25 -1.14 3.25
CA ALA A 13 -8.16 -0.15 3.80
C ALA A 13 -7.71 1.31 3.51
N GLU A 14 -6.40 1.58 3.59
CA GLU A 14 -5.82 2.88 3.24
C GLU A 14 -6.00 3.17 1.74
N ALA A 15 -5.77 2.17 0.89
CA ALA A 15 -5.95 2.30 -0.55
C ALA A 15 -7.43 2.50 -0.94
N VAL A 16 -8.35 1.81 -0.28
CA VAL A 16 -9.81 1.96 -0.51
C VAL A 16 -10.27 3.37 -0.14
N ASN A 17 -9.76 3.92 0.95
CA ASN A 17 -10.14 5.25 1.46
C ASN A 17 -9.35 6.41 0.85
N LEU A 18 -8.51 6.18 -0.14
CA LEU A 18 -7.67 7.22 -0.74
C LEU A 18 -8.50 8.19 -1.59
N HIS A 19 -8.51 9.47 -1.21
CA HIS A 19 -9.17 10.54 -1.93
C HIS A 19 -8.22 11.28 -2.86
N LYS A 20 -8.77 11.93 -3.87
CA LYS A 20 -7.98 12.77 -4.79
C LYS A 20 -7.29 13.92 -4.07
N SER A 21 -7.95 14.50 -3.06
CA SER A 21 -7.42 15.58 -2.21
C SER A 21 -6.17 15.17 -1.44
N ASP A 22 -6.02 13.88 -1.14
CA ASP A 22 -4.90 13.35 -0.36
C ASP A 22 -3.66 13.09 -1.22
N CYS A 23 -3.74 13.39 -2.52
CA CYS A 23 -2.72 13.02 -3.49
C CYS A 23 -2.06 14.25 -4.12
N GLU A 24 -0.76 14.40 -3.92
CA GLU A 24 0.11 15.27 -4.71
C GLU A 24 0.64 14.47 -5.90
N LEU A 25 0.14 14.78 -7.11
CA LEU A 25 0.45 14.06 -8.34
C LEU A 25 1.10 15.02 -9.36
N PRO A 26 2.40 15.34 -9.24
CA PRO A 26 3.10 16.24 -10.16
C PRO A 26 3.16 15.66 -11.58
N ASP A 27 3.44 16.51 -12.56
CA ASP A 27 3.62 16.11 -13.95
C ASP A 27 4.84 15.20 -14.15
N ALA A 28 5.87 15.40 -13.35
CA ALA A 28 7.09 14.60 -13.36
C ALA A 28 7.66 14.44 -11.95
N GLY A 29 8.41 13.36 -11.74
CA GLY A 29 9.07 13.06 -10.48
C GLY A 29 8.20 12.36 -9.44
N TRP A 30 8.66 12.37 -8.20
CA TRP A 30 7.99 11.78 -7.07
C TRP A 30 6.78 12.59 -6.64
N GLY A 31 5.68 11.88 -6.33
CA GLY A 31 4.51 12.44 -5.69
C GLY A 31 4.42 12.08 -4.21
N ARG A 32 3.26 12.34 -3.62
CA ARG A 32 2.99 12.01 -2.23
C ARG A 32 1.52 11.69 -2.02
N VAL A 33 1.25 10.76 -1.12
CA VAL A 33 -0.10 10.56 -0.58
C VAL A 33 -0.09 10.83 0.93
N TYR A 34 -1.16 11.42 1.43
CA TYR A 34 -1.36 11.76 2.83
C TYR A 34 -2.44 10.85 3.40
N LEU A 35 -2.11 10.04 4.38
CA LEU A 35 -3.02 9.06 4.97
C LEU A 35 -3.37 9.50 6.39
N SER A 36 -4.61 9.91 6.60
CA SER A 36 -5.16 10.31 7.90
C SER A 36 -6.19 9.32 8.43
N GLU A 37 -6.89 8.62 7.53
CA GLU A 37 -8.00 7.75 7.86
C GLU A 37 -7.89 6.39 7.16
N THR A 38 -8.56 5.40 7.71
CA THR A 38 -8.74 4.10 7.09
C THR A 38 -10.23 3.72 7.10
N THR A 39 -10.63 2.90 6.13
CA THR A 39 -11.97 2.31 6.10
C THR A 39 -11.85 0.79 6.22
N PRO A 40 -11.59 0.27 7.44
CA PRO A 40 -11.56 -1.18 7.66
C PRO A 40 -12.96 -1.76 7.46
N GLU A 41 -13.02 -2.92 6.81
CA GLU A 41 -14.25 -3.70 6.75
C GLU A 41 -14.44 -4.39 8.10
N VAL A 42 -15.47 -3.98 8.82
CA VAL A 42 -15.87 -4.57 10.10
C VAL A 42 -17.30 -5.08 9.94
N GLY A 43 -17.58 -6.30 10.41
CA GLY A 43 -18.93 -6.83 10.34
C GLY A 43 -19.92 -5.91 11.06
N LYS A 44 -21.11 -5.69 10.48
CA LYS A 44 -22.15 -4.75 10.98
C LYS A 44 -22.47 -4.84 12.48
N ARG A 45 -22.19 -6.00 13.11
CA ARG A 45 -22.39 -6.22 14.55
C ARG A 45 -21.34 -5.55 15.43
N TYR A 46 -20.25 -5.06 14.83
CA TYR A 46 -19.07 -4.54 15.52
C TYR A 46 -18.76 -3.10 15.14
N THR A 47 -19.68 -2.44 14.41
CA THR A 47 -19.56 -1.01 14.06
C THR A 47 -20.52 -0.21 14.92
N ASP A 48 -20.07 0.92 15.43
CA ASP A 48 -20.90 1.84 16.24
C ASP A 48 -21.99 2.50 15.38
N SER A 49 -21.73 2.67 14.10
CA SER A 49 -22.67 3.23 13.10
C SER A 49 -23.65 2.17 12.54
N GLY A 50 -23.41 0.87 12.74
CA GLY A 50 -24.18 -0.21 12.11
C GLY A 50 -23.92 -0.39 10.61
N GLU A 51 -22.99 0.40 10.05
CA GLU A 51 -22.54 0.29 8.66
C GLU A 51 -21.47 -0.80 8.48
N LEU A 52 -21.26 -1.25 7.26
CA LEU A 52 -20.23 -2.25 6.94
C LEU A 52 -18.82 -1.69 7.10
N HIS A 53 -18.67 -0.40 6.89
CA HIS A 53 -17.41 0.33 6.95
C HIS A 53 -17.51 1.48 7.95
N ASP A 54 -16.55 1.55 8.88
CA ASP A 54 -16.36 2.69 9.78
C ASP A 54 -15.10 3.46 9.37
N LEU A 55 -15.18 4.80 9.41
CA LEU A 55 -14.00 5.65 9.30
C LEU A 55 -13.26 5.61 10.65
N LYS A 56 -12.00 5.21 10.62
CA LYS A 56 -11.14 5.17 11.81
C LYS A 56 -9.79 5.78 11.50
N GLY A 57 -9.21 6.43 12.49
CA GLY A 57 -7.85 6.93 12.44
C GLY A 57 -6.82 5.82 12.13
N LEU A 58 -5.60 6.19 11.82
CA LEU A 58 -4.52 5.25 11.52
C LEU A 58 -4.28 4.32 12.70
N LYS A 59 -4.22 3.02 12.44
CA LYS A 59 -4.03 1.99 13.46
C LYS A 59 -2.79 2.30 14.32
N HIS A 60 -2.98 2.36 15.64
CA HIS A 60 -1.94 2.65 16.63
C HIS A 60 -1.33 4.07 16.55
N ARG A 61 -2.08 5.05 16.02
CA ARG A 61 -1.70 6.47 15.98
C ARG A 61 -2.84 7.35 16.47
N PRO A 62 -2.55 8.57 16.96
CA PRO A 62 -3.58 9.58 17.25
C PRO A 62 -4.44 9.86 16.01
N ASP A 63 -5.72 10.18 16.20
CA ASP A 63 -6.71 10.37 15.13
C ASP A 63 -6.39 11.57 14.22
N ASP A 64 -5.54 12.50 14.67
CA ASP A 64 -5.09 13.68 13.95
C ASP A 64 -3.74 13.51 13.23
N GLU A 65 -3.09 12.33 13.36
CA GLU A 65 -1.78 12.10 12.75
C GLU A 65 -1.88 11.72 11.28
N VAL A 66 -1.44 12.64 10.41
CA VAL A 66 -1.31 12.43 8.97
C VAL A 66 0.03 11.78 8.63
N ARG A 67 0.00 10.67 7.92
CA ARG A 67 1.20 9.96 7.45
C ARG A 67 1.49 10.27 5.98
N PRO A 68 2.52 11.07 5.68
CA PRO A 68 2.95 11.30 4.31
C PRO A 68 3.71 10.08 3.77
N VAL A 69 3.30 9.56 2.62
CA VAL A 69 3.95 8.46 1.92
C VAL A 69 4.42 8.95 0.55
N PRO A 70 5.74 9.08 0.32
CA PRO A 70 6.26 9.37 -1.02
C PRO A 70 5.91 8.23 -1.98
N ILE A 71 5.45 8.58 -3.18
CA ILE A 71 5.10 7.62 -4.22
C ILE A 71 5.94 7.86 -5.47
N PRO A 72 6.44 6.78 -6.13
CA PRO A 72 7.32 6.92 -7.28
C PRO A 72 6.57 7.41 -8.53
N PRO A 73 7.31 7.90 -9.54
CA PRO A 73 6.74 8.43 -10.78
C PRO A 73 5.80 7.45 -11.49
N GLU A 74 6.04 6.15 -11.39
CA GLU A 74 5.20 5.09 -11.96
C GLU A 74 3.80 5.11 -11.35
N LEU A 75 3.70 5.23 -10.03
CA LEU A 75 2.40 5.30 -9.35
C LEU A 75 1.74 6.64 -9.62
N VAL A 76 2.48 7.75 -9.63
CA VAL A 76 1.94 9.08 -9.99
C VAL A 76 1.27 9.04 -11.35
N ARG A 77 1.96 8.49 -12.37
CA ARG A 77 1.42 8.36 -13.74
C ARG A 77 0.16 7.49 -13.78
N LEU A 78 0.16 6.36 -13.06
CA LEU A 78 -1.00 5.47 -12.98
C LEU A 78 -2.21 6.14 -12.31
N LEU A 79 -2.00 6.89 -11.23
CA LEU A 79 -3.08 7.59 -10.54
C LEU A 79 -3.64 8.76 -11.37
N ARG A 80 -2.76 9.52 -12.06
CA ARG A 80 -3.20 10.59 -12.97
C ARG A 80 -4.03 10.02 -14.11
N TRP A 81 -3.56 8.95 -14.74
CA TRP A 81 -4.31 8.24 -15.79
C TRP A 81 -5.65 7.74 -15.24
N HIS A 82 -5.67 7.11 -14.07
CA HIS A 82 -6.90 6.62 -13.44
C HIS A 82 -7.93 7.74 -13.24
N VAL A 83 -7.49 8.89 -12.72
CA VAL A 83 -8.37 10.05 -12.50
C VAL A 83 -8.89 10.62 -13.83
N ALA A 84 -8.05 10.66 -14.86
CA ALA A 84 -8.45 11.16 -16.17
C ALA A 84 -9.47 10.23 -16.85
N GLU A 85 -9.28 8.92 -16.74
CA GLU A 85 -10.10 7.91 -17.41
C GLU A 85 -11.42 7.63 -16.68
N PHE A 86 -11.36 7.49 -15.35
CA PHE A 86 -12.50 7.03 -14.54
C PHE A 86 -13.11 8.12 -13.64
N GLY A 87 -12.44 9.25 -13.51
CA GLY A 87 -12.84 10.28 -12.54
C GLY A 87 -12.65 9.80 -11.09
N VAL A 88 -13.43 10.40 -10.21
CA VAL A 88 -13.48 10.08 -8.76
C VAL A 88 -14.92 9.76 -8.34
N ALA A 89 -15.08 9.14 -7.19
CA ALA A 89 -16.40 8.95 -6.57
C ALA A 89 -17.02 10.30 -6.15
N PRO A 90 -18.34 10.38 -5.91
CA PRO A 90 -18.99 11.63 -5.47
C PRO A 90 -18.41 12.22 -4.18
N ASP A 91 -17.86 11.39 -3.31
CA ASP A 91 -17.17 11.78 -2.06
C ASP A 91 -15.68 12.08 -2.27
N GLY A 92 -15.16 11.98 -3.50
CA GLY A 92 -13.76 12.27 -3.84
C GLY A 92 -12.82 11.08 -3.80
N ARG A 93 -13.27 9.87 -3.40
CA ARG A 93 -12.43 8.66 -3.42
C ARG A 93 -11.99 8.30 -4.83
N LEU A 94 -10.73 7.86 -4.95
CA LEU A 94 -10.15 7.43 -6.23
C LEU A 94 -10.79 6.13 -6.73
N PHE A 95 -11.04 5.17 -5.83
CA PHE A 95 -11.52 3.83 -6.19
C PHE A 95 -12.95 3.63 -5.69
N ARG A 96 -13.83 3.16 -6.59
CA ARG A 96 -15.24 2.92 -6.30
C ARG A 96 -15.73 1.66 -6.99
N GLN A 97 -16.79 1.09 -6.49
CA GLN A 97 -17.57 0.08 -7.20
C GLN A 97 -18.34 0.71 -8.37
N SER A 98 -18.87 -0.14 -9.26
CA SER A 98 -19.69 0.32 -10.41
C SER A 98 -20.93 1.10 -9.98
N ASN A 99 -21.46 0.84 -8.79
CA ASN A 99 -22.58 1.57 -8.18
C ASN A 99 -22.15 2.85 -7.42
N GLY A 100 -20.87 3.23 -7.46
CA GLY A 100 -20.31 4.37 -6.75
C GLY A 100 -19.94 4.11 -5.28
N GLY A 101 -20.26 2.95 -4.74
CA GLY A 101 -19.99 2.58 -3.34
C GLY A 101 -18.52 2.28 -3.03
N VAL A 102 -18.25 2.07 -1.75
CA VAL A 102 -16.91 1.67 -1.25
C VAL A 102 -16.52 0.31 -1.80
N VAL A 103 -15.28 0.18 -2.27
CA VAL A 103 -14.73 -1.12 -2.71
C VAL A 103 -14.53 -2.00 -1.50
N ASN A 104 -15.26 -3.11 -1.41
CA ASN A 104 -15.14 -4.08 -0.32
C ASN A 104 -14.12 -5.18 -0.62
N SER A 105 -13.74 -5.94 0.43
CA SER A 105 -12.73 -6.99 0.37
C SER A 105 -13.11 -8.12 -0.61
N SER A 106 -14.39 -8.45 -0.70
CA SER A 106 -14.89 -9.45 -1.64
C SER A 106 -14.67 -9.02 -3.09
N THR A 107 -15.00 -7.75 -3.41
CA THR A 107 -14.85 -7.20 -4.76
C THR A 107 -13.38 -7.19 -5.21
N TYR A 108 -12.49 -6.57 -4.43
CA TYR A 108 -11.08 -6.53 -4.86
C TYR A 108 -10.41 -7.89 -4.77
N GLY A 109 -10.84 -8.77 -3.87
CA GLY A 109 -10.36 -10.15 -3.79
C GLY A 109 -10.75 -10.98 -5.02
N GLN A 110 -11.94 -10.77 -5.60
CA GLN A 110 -12.34 -11.41 -6.86
C GLN A 110 -11.49 -10.91 -8.03
N VAL A 111 -11.31 -9.60 -8.14
CA VAL A 111 -10.45 -9.01 -9.18
C VAL A 111 -9.02 -9.52 -9.06
N TRP A 112 -8.49 -9.63 -7.84
CA TRP A 112 -7.14 -10.15 -7.59
C TRP A 112 -6.99 -11.61 -8.06
N ARG A 113 -7.95 -12.47 -7.71
CA ARG A 113 -7.95 -13.88 -8.16
C ARG A 113 -7.99 -13.98 -9.69
N ALA A 114 -8.85 -13.21 -10.33
CA ALA A 114 -8.90 -13.18 -11.79
C ALA A 114 -7.58 -12.71 -12.41
N ALA A 115 -6.98 -11.66 -11.85
CA ALA A 115 -5.69 -11.14 -12.32
C ALA A 115 -4.55 -12.18 -12.15
N ARG A 116 -4.55 -12.96 -11.06
CA ARG A 116 -3.58 -14.05 -10.87
C ARG A 116 -3.68 -15.11 -11.97
N HIS A 117 -4.87 -15.51 -12.35
CA HIS A 117 -5.09 -16.47 -13.45
C HIS A 117 -4.62 -15.96 -14.82
N ILE A 118 -4.62 -14.65 -15.03
CA ILE A 118 -4.13 -14.03 -16.26
C ILE A 118 -2.61 -13.90 -16.27
N ALA A 119 -2.03 -13.52 -15.11
CA ALA A 119 -0.62 -13.12 -15.02
C ALA A 119 0.34 -14.28 -14.65
N LEU A 120 -0.16 -15.35 -14.05
CA LEU A 120 0.64 -16.45 -13.49
C LEU A 120 0.40 -17.74 -14.25
N THR A 121 1.41 -18.61 -14.27
CA THR A 121 1.25 -19.99 -14.76
C THR A 121 0.33 -20.79 -13.83
N PRO A 122 -0.30 -21.89 -14.32
CA PRO A 122 -1.14 -22.74 -13.47
C PRO A 122 -0.44 -23.20 -12.16
N ALA A 123 0.81 -23.63 -12.26
CA ALA A 123 1.57 -24.04 -11.08
C ALA A 123 1.80 -22.91 -10.07
N GLN A 124 2.00 -21.66 -10.54
CA GLN A 124 2.11 -20.49 -9.69
C GLN A 124 0.77 -20.09 -9.05
N VAL A 125 -0.34 -20.27 -9.76
CA VAL A 125 -1.68 -20.01 -9.21
C VAL A 125 -1.98 -20.95 -8.03
N GLU A 126 -1.57 -22.23 -8.12
CA GLU A 126 -1.73 -23.22 -7.06
C GLU A 126 -0.75 -23.00 -5.88
N SER A 127 0.29 -22.21 -6.08
CA SER A 127 1.26 -21.88 -5.04
C SER A 127 0.78 -20.72 -4.16
N PRO A 128 1.43 -20.45 -2.99
CA PRO A 128 1.18 -19.28 -2.17
C PRO A 128 1.55 -17.95 -2.82
N LEU A 129 2.20 -17.96 -3.99
CA LEU A 129 2.70 -16.76 -4.66
C LEU A 129 1.59 -15.76 -4.90
N ALA A 130 1.75 -14.56 -4.36
CA ALA A 130 0.77 -13.46 -4.45
C ALA A 130 -0.66 -13.94 -4.09
N GLY A 131 -0.80 -14.77 -3.05
CA GLY A 131 -2.06 -15.38 -2.66
C GLY A 131 -3.14 -14.36 -2.28
N ARG A 132 -2.72 -13.25 -1.69
CA ARG A 132 -3.61 -12.17 -1.22
C ARG A 132 -3.13 -10.81 -1.72
N PRO A 133 -4.04 -9.84 -1.89
CA PRO A 133 -3.66 -8.46 -2.23
C PRO A 133 -2.67 -7.83 -1.24
N ASP A 134 -2.76 -8.17 0.05
CA ASP A 134 -1.84 -7.69 1.10
C ASP A 134 -0.38 -8.06 0.84
N ASP A 135 -0.13 -9.16 0.12
CA ASP A 135 1.22 -9.60 -0.22
C ASP A 135 1.97 -8.55 -1.05
N LEU A 136 1.27 -7.71 -1.81
CA LEU A 136 1.86 -6.57 -2.53
C LEU A 136 2.55 -5.57 -1.61
N ARG A 137 1.95 -5.30 -0.45
CA ARG A 137 2.55 -4.43 0.55
C ARG A 137 3.79 -5.07 1.18
N HIS A 138 3.76 -6.38 1.45
CA HIS A 138 4.92 -7.10 1.93
C HIS A 138 6.07 -7.03 0.92
N VAL A 139 5.79 -7.24 -0.36
CA VAL A 139 6.78 -7.09 -1.43
C VAL A 139 7.35 -5.67 -1.47
N ALA A 140 6.51 -4.63 -1.37
CA ALA A 140 6.98 -3.24 -1.36
C ALA A 140 7.95 -2.95 -0.22
N VAL A 141 7.62 -3.39 1.00
CA VAL A 141 8.46 -3.19 2.18
C VAL A 141 9.78 -3.95 2.06
N SER A 142 9.75 -5.21 1.62
CA SER A 142 10.97 -6.00 1.38
C SER A 142 11.84 -5.37 0.30
N LEU A 143 11.23 -4.90 -0.81
CA LEU A 143 11.94 -4.22 -1.88
C LEU A 143 12.66 -2.96 -1.39
N TRP A 144 12.01 -2.14 -0.55
CA TRP A 144 12.63 -0.94 0.00
C TRP A 144 13.80 -1.25 0.93
N LEU A 145 13.66 -2.28 1.78
CA LEU A 145 14.75 -2.72 2.67
C LEU A 145 15.94 -3.22 1.84
N ASN A 146 15.69 -4.08 0.85
CA ASN A 146 16.73 -4.62 -0.03
C ASN A 146 17.38 -3.54 -0.93
N ALA A 147 16.64 -2.49 -1.26
CA ALA A 147 17.20 -1.29 -1.91
C ALA A 147 18.04 -0.41 -0.95
N GLY A 148 18.21 -0.83 0.30
CA GLY A 148 19.03 -0.14 1.31
C GLY A 148 18.35 1.09 1.92
N VAL A 149 17.03 1.20 1.83
CA VAL A 149 16.32 2.28 2.55
C VAL A 149 16.37 1.97 4.06
N PRO A 150 16.80 2.92 4.90
CA PRO A 150 16.92 2.69 6.34
C PRO A 150 15.61 2.20 6.98
N ALA A 151 15.68 1.18 7.82
CA ALA A 151 14.53 0.56 8.47
C ALA A 151 13.58 1.56 9.16
N PRO A 152 14.05 2.61 9.87
CA PRO A 152 13.15 3.64 10.43
C PRO A 152 12.37 4.41 9.37
N THR A 153 12.97 4.66 8.21
CA THR A 153 12.29 5.32 7.08
C THR A 153 11.24 4.41 6.46
N VAL A 154 11.55 3.13 6.26
CA VAL A 154 10.59 2.14 5.77
C VAL A 154 9.44 1.98 6.75
N ALA A 155 9.73 1.85 8.04
CA ALA A 155 8.72 1.74 9.10
C ALA A 155 7.75 2.93 9.10
N ARG A 156 8.28 4.16 9.05
CA ARG A 156 7.48 5.38 8.97
C ARG A 156 6.58 5.41 7.72
N ARG A 157 7.14 5.12 6.54
CA ARG A 157 6.38 5.09 5.27
C ARG A 157 5.29 4.04 5.28
N ALA A 158 5.61 2.83 5.74
CA ALA A 158 4.66 1.74 5.81
C ALA A 158 3.67 1.83 7.00
N GLY A 159 3.87 2.71 7.96
CA GLY A 159 3.02 2.79 9.17
C GLY A 159 3.18 1.55 10.06
N HIS A 160 4.44 1.15 10.30
CA HIS A 160 4.86 0.13 11.26
C HIS A 160 5.70 0.77 12.36
N SER A 161 5.80 0.13 13.52
CA SER A 161 6.94 0.37 14.40
C SER A 161 8.20 -0.31 13.83
N VAL A 162 9.38 0.21 14.20
CA VAL A 162 10.65 -0.40 13.75
C VAL A 162 10.77 -1.85 14.22
N ASP A 163 10.32 -2.14 15.45
CA ASP A 163 10.35 -3.51 16.02
C ASP A 163 9.47 -4.48 15.22
N VAL A 164 8.25 -4.04 14.85
CA VAL A 164 7.37 -4.86 14.00
C VAL A 164 8.00 -5.07 12.62
N LEU A 165 8.60 -4.02 12.04
CA LEU A 165 9.25 -4.12 10.75
C LEU A 165 10.39 -5.16 10.79
N LEU A 166 11.32 -5.01 11.72
CA LEU A 166 12.48 -5.90 11.84
C LEU A 166 12.05 -7.35 12.12
N ARG A 167 11.08 -7.56 13.02
CA ARG A 167 10.58 -8.92 13.31
C ARG A 167 9.93 -9.60 12.11
N VAL A 168 9.14 -8.87 11.32
CA VAL A 168 8.41 -9.43 10.18
C VAL A 168 9.29 -9.63 8.96
N TYR A 169 10.27 -8.74 8.75
CA TYR A 169 11.05 -8.69 7.52
C TYR A 169 12.54 -9.05 7.74
N ALA A 170 12.94 -9.46 8.94
CA ALA A 170 14.33 -9.86 9.21
C ALA A 170 14.85 -10.92 8.22
N ASN A 171 14.01 -11.89 7.89
CA ASN A 171 14.35 -12.97 6.95
C ASN A 171 14.27 -12.57 5.46
N CYS A 172 13.81 -11.36 5.16
CA CYS A 172 13.74 -10.85 3.78
C CYS A 172 14.97 -10.01 3.42
N ILE A 173 15.85 -9.74 4.39
CA ILE A 173 17.09 -8.98 4.22
C ILE A 173 18.20 -10.05 4.05
N ASP A 174 18.14 -10.77 2.93
CA ASP A 174 19.14 -11.80 2.61
C ASP A 174 20.26 -11.24 1.72
N GLY A 175 21.49 -11.70 1.96
CA GLY A 175 22.63 -11.52 1.06
C GLY A 175 23.38 -10.21 1.19
N ASP A 176 23.22 -9.44 2.26
CA ASP A 176 23.68 -8.05 2.35
C ASP A 176 25.09 -7.85 2.92
N GLU A 177 25.81 -8.92 3.28
CA GLU A 177 27.13 -8.73 3.90
C GLU A 177 28.14 -8.13 2.92
N GLU A 178 28.13 -8.57 1.66
CA GLU A 178 28.98 -8.00 0.61
C GLU A 178 28.59 -6.55 0.29
N ILE A 179 27.29 -6.27 0.11
CA ILE A 179 26.77 -4.92 -0.14
C ILE A 179 27.03 -4.01 1.06
N ALA A 180 26.87 -4.51 2.29
CA ALA A 180 27.19 -3.76 3.50
C ALA A 180 28.68 -3.43 3.58
N ASN A 181 29.55 -4.40 3.27
CA ASN A 181 30.99 -4.21 3.24
C ASN A 181 31.42 -3.22 2.16
N GLU A 182 30.83 -3.26 0.97
CA GLU A 182 31.07 -2.29 -0.10
C GLU A 182 30.69 -0.86 0.33
N ARG A 183 29.51 -0.70 0.97
CA ARG A 183 29.07 0.60 1.49
C ARG A 183 29.96 1.15 2.59
N ILE A 184 30.39 0.28 3.52
CA ILE A 184 31.33 0.63 4.57
C ILE A 184 32.66 1.05 3.96
N SER A 185 33.21 0.26 3.02
CA SER A 185 34.46 0.56 2.35
C SER A 185 34.40 1.89 1.58
N GLY A 186 33.30 2.14 0.86
CA GLY A 186 33.08 3.40 0.16
C GLY A 186 32.90 4.61 1.08
N SER A 187 32.59 4.38 2.37
CA SER A 187 32.49 5.46 3.36
C SER A 187 33.81 5.74 4.07
N LEU A 188 34.77 4.83 3.96
CA LEU A 188 36.08 4.92 4.63
C LEU A 188 37.17 5.50 3.74
N GLY A 189 36.91 5.70 2.48
CA GLY A 189 37.90 6.24 1.58
C GLY A 189 37.63 6.31 0.18
#